data_f797143a0745967213f91e369fc8b077
#
_entry.id   f797143a0745967213f91e369fc8b077
#
_cell.length_a   1.000
_cell.length_b   1.000
_cell.length_c   1.000
_cell.angle_alpha   90.00
_cell.angle_beta   90.00
_cell.angle_gamma   90.00
#
_symmetry.space_group_name_H-M   'P 1'
#
loop_
_entity.id
_entity.type
_entity.pdbx_description
1 polymer ?
#
loop_
_entity_poly.entity_id
_entity_poly.type
_entity_poly.pdbx_seq_one_letter_code
_entity_poly.pdbx_strand_id
1 'polypeptide(L)'
;VNVNKARKLLSKIQFTNFLQLRDVRGYKRFPANWSPGSGKEIPKLNGLTYNVSSSFKSTNFEKILTKAQEGNEINNDELEELFKTSGKHINKIAEVADNLNRSINKDDVTFVKNRNINYTNQCYFKCGFCGFSKGPKSLNLKEKPYNLEPQEVVKRSVEAFNDGASEVCLQGGIHPKYTGKFYLELVKQIKKEVPDLHIHGFTPLEIWQGAETINLSIEDYLILLKDAGLNTLPGTAAEILDNRIRKYLCPDKITSEQWGYVMEVAHSLEIKSTATIMFGHIDDIDSWVNHFDLIKRIQKRTK
;
A
#
# COMPACT_ATOMS: atom_id res chain seq x y z
N VAL A 1 -16.57 -1.37 -29.21
CA VAL A 1 -15.98 -0.32 -30.08
C VAL A 1 -14.47 -0.38 -29.97
N ASN A 2 -13.77 -0.43 -31.08
CA ASN A 2 -12.30 -0.47 -31.11
C ASN A 2 -11.74 0.87 -30.56
N VAL A 3 -10.90 0.80 -29.53
CA VAL A 3 -10.29 1.96 -28.85
C VAL A 3 -9.50 2.84 -29.82
N ASN A 4 -8.79 2.23 -30.78
CA ASN A 4 -8.02 2.95 -31.81
C ASN A 4 -8.94 3.74 -32.77
N LYS A 5 -10.11 3.19 -33.08
CA LYS A 5 -11.12 3.90 -33.90
C LYS A 5 -11.74 5.06 -33.11
N ALA A 6 -12.05 4.85 -31.83
CA ALA A 6 -12.54 5.91 -30.97
C ALA A 6 -11.53 7.06 -30.79
N ARG A 7 -10.25 6.74 -30.64
CA ARG A 7 -9.16 7.73 -30.52
C ARG A 7 -9.05 8.66 -31.73
N LYS A 8 -9.34 8.13 -32.93
CA LYS A 8 -9.31 8.93 -34.18
C LYS A 8 -10.54 9.83 -34.38
N LEU A 9 -11.67 9.45 -33.79
CA LEU A 9 -12.96 10.09 -34.04
C LEU A 9 -13.41 11.06 -32.95
N LEU A 10 -12.84 10.97 -31.75
CA LEU A 10 -13.27 11.74 -30.59
C LEU A 10 -12.25 12.84 -30.26
N SER A 11 -12.73 13.97 -29.78
CA SER A 11 -11.88 14.98 -29.16
C SER A 11 -11.17 14.39 -27.94
N LYS A 12 -10.08 15.05 -27.48
CA LYS A 12 -9.30 14.57 -26.32
C LYS A 12 -10.16 14.37 -25.07
N ILE A 13 -11.08 15.31 -24.80
CA ILE A 13 -12.00 15.22 -23.64
C ILE A 13 -12.98 14.07 -23.83
N GLN A 14 -13.60 13.95 -25.01
CA GLN A 14 -14.51 12.86 -25.32
C GLN A 14 -13.83 11.48 -25.27
N PHE A 15 -12.59 11.39 -25.74
CA PHE A 15 -11.81 10.16 -25.66
C PHE A 15 -11.47 9.77 -24.23
N THR A 16 -11.11 10.73 -23.37
CA THR A 16 -10.89 10.50 -21.95
C THR A 16 -12.16 9.98 -21.27
N ASN A 17 -13.29 10.63 -21.50
CA ASN A 17 -14.60 10.18 -20.98
C ASN A 17 -14.98 8.79 -21.52
N PHE A 18 -14.69 8.53 -22.80
CA PHE A 18 -14.90 7.22 -23.40
C PHE A 18 -14.10 6.11 -22.68
N LEU A 19 -12.84 6.38 -22.30
CA LEU A 19 -12.01 5.43 -21.56
C LEU A 19 -12.51 5.22 -20.14
N GLN A 20 -12.92 6.30 -19.45
CA GLN A 20 -13.45 6.22 -18.08
C GLN A 20 -14.75 5.43 -17.99
N LEU A 21 -15.54 5.41 -19.06
CA LEU A 21 -16.81 4.69 -19.13
C LEU A 21 -16.67 3.22 -19.56
N ARG A 22 -15.44 2.67 -19.55
CA ARG A 22 -15.19 1.30 -19.98
C ARG A 22 -14.31 0.54 -18.99
N ASP A 23 -14.54 -0.77 -18.91
CA ASP A 23 -13.65 -1.67 -18.15
C ASP A 23 -12.37 -1.99 -18.95
N VAL A 24 -11.44 -2.71 -18.34
CA VAL A 24 -10.16 -3.12 -18.97
C VAL A 24 -10.35 -3.96 -20.24
N ARG A 25 -11.52 -4.59 -20.43
CA ARG A 25 -11.90 -5.35 -21.63
C ARG A 25 -12.60 -4.50 -22.68
N GLY A 26 -12.82 -3.19 -22.39
CA GLY A 26 -13.46 -2.26 -23.30
C GLY A 26 -14.99 -2.27 -23.25
N TYR A 27 -15.63 -2.99 -22.33
CA TYR A 27 -17.08 -2.97 -22.15
C TYR A 27 -17.53 -1.71 -21.42
N LYS A 28 -18.74 -1.24 -21.80
CA LYS A 28 -19.33 -0.03 -21.23
C LYS A 28 -19.58 -0.19 -19.72
N ARG A 29 -19.19 0.83 -18.96
CA ARG A 29 -19.58 1.02 -17.55
C ARG A 29 -20.71 2.02 -17.44
N PHE A 30 -21.56 1.83 -16.45
CA PHE A 30 -22.58 2.81 -16.06
C PHE A 30 -22.12 3.42 -14.72
N PRO A 31 -21.58 4.65 -14.71
CA PRO A 31 -20.98 5.24 -13.50
C PRO A 31 -21.92 5.29 -12.30
N ALA A 32 -23.22 5.53 -12.55
CA ALA A 32 -24.22 5.62 -11.49
C ALA A 32 -24.48 4.29 -10.75
N ASN A 33 -24.20 3.16 -11.40
CA ASN A 33 -24.52 1.81 -10.88
C ASN A 33 -23.28 0.90 -10.83
N TRP A 34 -22.09 1.44 -11.10
CA TRP A 34 -20.88 0.62 -11.13
C TRP A 34 -20.07 0.79 -9.84
N SER A 35 -19.84 -0.31 -9.16
CA SER A 35 -18.79 -0.46 -8.16
C SER A 35 -17.98 -1.72 -8.48
N PRO A 36 -16.72 -1.83 -8.03
CA PRO A 36 -15.96 -3.07 -8.16
C PRO A 36 -16.77 -4.25 -7.59
N GLY A 37 -17.03 -5.27 -8.42
CA GLY A 37 -17.83 -6.42 -8.03
C GLY A 37 -19.36 -6.24 -8.07
N SER A 38 -19.88 -5.04 -8.33
CA SER A 38 -21.33 -4.80 -8.45
C SER A 38 -21.97 -5.63 -9.57
N GLY A 39 -23.06 -6.29 -9.26
CA GLY A 39 -23.82 -7.15 -10.21
C GLY A 39 -23.10 -8.43 -10.60
N LYS A 40 -22.02 -8.83 -9.91
CA LYS A 40 -21.39 -10.13 -10.06
C LYS A 40 -21.63 -10.95 -8.81
N GLU A 41 -22.07 -12.19 -9.01
CA GLU A 41 -22.02 -13.17 -7.91
C GLU A 41 -20.57 -13.32 -7.47
N ILE A 42 -20.35 -13.40 -6.17
CA ILE A 42 -19.07 -13.78 -5.61
C ILE A 42 -18.75 -15.15 -6.21
N PRO A 43 -17.59 -15.31 -6.89
CA PRO A 43 -17.23 -16.61 -7.43
C PRO A 43 -17.29 -17.64 -6.31
N LYS A 44 -18.14 -18.65 -6.46
CA LYS A 44 -18.11 -19.79 -5.53
C LYS A 44 -16.70 -20.35 -5.60
N LEU A 45 -15.97 -20.35 -4.49
CA LEU A 45 -14.61 -20.91 -4.39
C LEU A 45 -14.51 -22.33 -4.99
N ASN A 46 -15.61 -23.09 -5.01
CA ASN A 46 -15.76 -24.39 -5.63
C ASN A 46 -15.66 -24.39 -7.17
N GLY A 47 -15.70 -23.25 -7.84
CA GLY A 47 -15.62 -23.13 -9.30
C GLY A 47 -14.23 -22.79 -9.84
N LEU A 48 -13.27 -22.50 -8.98
CA LEU A 48 -11.87 -22.33 -9.35
C LEU A 48 -11.17 -23.70 -9.32
N THR A 49 -11.57 -24.60 -10.21
CA THR A 49 -10.76 -25.78 -10.52
C THR A 49 -9.57 -25.33 -11.33
N TYR A 50 -8.54 -24.81 -10.66
CA TYR A 50 -7.21 -24.90 -11.22
C TYR A 50 -6.87 -26.40 -11.22
N ASN A 51 -6.88 -27.03 -12.39
CA ASN A 51 -6.28 -28.33 -12.60
C ASN A 51 -4.75 -28.20 -12.47
N VAL A 52 -4.30 -27.88 -11.27
CA VAL A 52 -2.90 -28.08 -10.91
C VAL A 52 -2.84 -29.51 -10.40
N SER A 53 -2.40 -30.40 -11.26
CA SER A 53 -1.98 -31.74 -10.91
C SER A 53 -0.69 -31.65 -10.05
N SER A 54 -0.82 -31.20 -8.84
CA SER A 54 0.23 -31.30 -7.85
C SER A 54 -0.27 -32.21 -6.74
N SER A 55 0.40 -33.34 -6.61
CA SER A 55 0.32 -34.21 -5.44
C SER A 55 0.98 -33.49 -4.26
N PHE A 56 0.36 -32.40 -3.76
CA PHE A 56 0.76 -31.80 -2.50
C PHE A 56 0.52 -32.83 -1.40
N LYS A 57 1.58 -33.46 -0.95
CA LYS A 57 1.60 -34.37 0.19
C LYS A 57 2.40 -33.70 1.30
N SER A 58 1.73 -32.89 2.11
CA SER A 58 2.33 -32.44 3.36
C SER A 58 1.75 -33.24 4.52
N THR A 59 2.61 -33.84 5.30
CA THR A 59 2.27 -34.50 6.57
C THR A 59 2.07 -33.47 7.69
N ASN A 60 2.50 -32.22 7.51
CA ASN A 60 2.44 -31.15 8.52
C ASN A 60 1.30 -30.17 8.30
N PHE A 61 0.71 -30.08 7.11
CA PHE A 61 -0.29 -29.07 6.75
C PHE A 61 -1.42 -28.93 7.78
N GLU A 62 -2.08 -30.04 8.15
CA GLU A 62 -3.17 -29.99 9.12
C GLU A 62 -2.67 -29.57 10.52
N LYS A 63 -1.45 -29.96 10.91
CA LYS A 63 -0.85 -29.54 12.19
C LYS A 63 -0.58 -28.03 12.21
N ILE A 64 -0.11 -27.48 11.08
CA ILE A 64 0.13 -26.03 10.95
C ILE A 64 -1.20 -25.25 11.08
N LEU A 65 -2.26 -25.75 10.43
CA LEU A 65 -3.59 -25.13 10.53
C LEU A 65 -4.16 -25.21 11.95
N THR A 66 -4.05 -26.36 12.62
CA THR A 66 -4.47 -26.50 14.01
C THR A 66 -3.71 -25.56 14.92
N LYS A 67 -2.37 -25.49 14.77
CA LYS A 67 -1.51 -24.58 15.52
C LYS A 67 -1.92 -23.11 15.33
N ALA A 68 -2.24 -22.72 14.09
CA ALA A 68 -2.73 -21.37 13.77
C ALA A 68 -4.09 -21.11 14.44
N GLN A 69 -5.01 -22.07 14.35
CA GLN A 69 -6.36 -21.96 14.93
C GLN A 69 -6.34 -21.82 16.45
N GLU A 70 -5.36 -22.43 17.12
CA GLU A 70 -5.10 -22.26 18.55
C GLU A 70 -4.47 -20.92 18.93
N GLY A 71 -4.20 -20.06 17.94
CA GLY A 71 -3.56 -18.76 18.16
C GLY A 71 -2.05 -18.84 18.35
N ASN A 72 -1.45 -20.01 18.08
CA ASN A 72 -0.02 -20.20 18.17
C ASN A 72 0.71 -19.66 16.93
N GLU A 73 1.92 -19.16 17.14
CA GLU A 73 2.70 -18.54 16.08
C GLU A 73 3.14 -19.55 15.01
N ILE A 74 2.92 -19.21 13.74
CA ILE A 74 3.47 -19.91 12.58
C ILE A 74 4.92 -19.45 12.38
N ASN A 75 5.86 -20.40 12.34
CA ASN A 75 7.27 -20.13 12.03
C ASN A 75 7.50 -20.01 10.52
N ASN A 76 8.73 -19.67 10.11
CA ASN A 76 9.06 -19.39 8.71
C ASN A 76 8.94 -20.63 7.81
N ASP A 77 9.35 -21.81 8.28
CA ASP A 77 9.22 -23.07 7.52
C ASP A 77 7.75 -23.45 7.33
N GLU A 78 6.94 -23.29 8.37
CA GLU A 78 5.50 -23.51 8.32
C GLU A 78 4.80 -22.53 7.38
N LEU A 79 5.23 -21.26 7.40
CA LEU A 79 4.70 -20.23 6.48
C LEU A 79 5.08 -20.53 5.03
N GLU A 80 6.30 -20.97 4.77
CA GLU A 80 6.76 -21.43 3.45
C GLU A 80 5.90 -22.58 2.94
N GLU A 81 5.60 -23.58 3.80
CA GLU A 81 4.73 -24.70 3.47
C GLU A 81 3.32 -24.24 3.10
N LEU A 82 2.75 -23.29 3.84
CA LEU A 82 1.44 -22.71 3.50
C LEU A 82 1.47 -21.99 2.14
N PHE A 83 2.53 -21.23 1.81
CA PHE A 83 2.66 -20.56 0.51
C PHE A 83 2.83 -21.55 -0.67
N LYS A 84 3.40 -22.72 -0.45
CA LYS A 84 3.51 -23.81 -1.45
C LYS A 84 2.17 -24.55 -1.68
N THR A 85 1.18 -24.27 -0.86
CA THR A 85 -0.12 -24.96 -0.92
C THR A 85 -0.90 -24.55 -2.18
N SER A 86 -1.63 -25.50 -2.74
CA SER A 86 -2.45 -25.28 -3.94
C SER A 86 -3.78 -26.04 -3.90
N GLY A 87 -4.65 -25.71 -4.85
CA GLY A 87 -5.93 -26.39 -5.04
C GLY A 87 -6.87 -26.26 -3.83
N LYS A 88 -7.55 -27.34 -3.45
CA LYS A 88 -8.55 -27.37 -2.37
C LYS A 88 -7.99 -27.01 -0.98
N HIS A 89 -6.69 -27.16 -0.77
CA HIS A 89 -6.07 -26.83 0.52
C HIS A 89 -6.05 -25.33 0.80
N ILE A 90 -6.10 -24.49 -0.23
CA ILE A 90 -6.23 -23.02 -0.06
C ILE A 90 -7.54 -22.68 0.67
N ASN A 91 -8.63 -23.40 0.40
CA ASN A 91 -9.90 -23.18 1.07
C ASN A 91 -9.82 -23.45 2.57
N LYS A 92 -9.04 -24.47 2.98
CA LYS A 92 -8.82 -24.75 4.41
C LYS A 92 -8.02 -23.65 5.09
N ILE A 93 -7.00 -23.10 4.41
CA ILE A 93 -6.26 -21.93 4.93
C ILE A 93 -7.21 -20.74 5.10
N ALA A 94 -8.05 -20.46 4.10
CA ALA A 94 -9.04 -19.40 4.15
C ALA A 94 -10.06 -19.59 5.28
N GLU A 95 -10.54 -20.82 5.49
CA GLU A 95 -11.46 -21.15 6.56
C GLU A 95 -10.85 -20.92 7.95
N VAL A 96 -9.60 -21.37 8.18
CA VAL A 96 -8.89 -21.11 9.45
C VAL A 96 -8.64 -19.63 9.65
N ALA A 97 -8.26 -18.90 8.61
CA ALA A 97 -8.06 -17.45 8.67
C ALA A 97 -9.37 -16.71 8.99
N ASP A 98 -10.50 -17.10 8.39
CA ASP A 98 -11.82 -16.54 8.69
C ASP A 98 -12.25 -16.83 10.14
N ASN A 99 -12.05 -18.05 10.63
CA ASN A 99 -12.34 -18.41 12.01
C ASN A 99 -11.50 -17.58 13.00
N LEU A 100 -10.21 -17.37 12.72
CA LEU A 100 -9.35 -16.48 13.54
C LEU A 100 -9.84 -15.05 13.50
N ASN A 101 -10.18 -14.54 12.32
CA ASN A 101 -10.72 -13.19 12.18
C ASN A 101 -12.00 -13.02 12.99
N ARG A 102 -12.95 -13.97 12.91
CA ARG A 102 -14.20 -13.93 13.66
C ARG A 102 -13.98 -14.01 15.17
N SER A 103 -12.99 -14.78 15.62
CA SER A 103 -12.66 -14.88 17.05
C SER A 103 -12.17 -13.56 17.63
N ILE A 104 -11.48 -12.73 16.82
CA ILE A 104 -10.89 -11.44 17.23
C ILE A 104 -11.85 -10.29 16.97
N ASN A 105 -12.37 -10.18 15.76
CA ASN A 105 -13.14 -9.03 15.27
C ASN A 105 -14.65 -9.28 15.24
N LYS A 106 -15.11 -10.51 15.58
CA LYS A 106 -16.51 -10.95 15.44
C LYS A 106 -16.95 -10.81 13.97
N ASP A 107 -18.16 -10.31 13.73
CA ASP A 107 -18.69 -10.03 12.38
C ASP A 107 -18.58 -8.55 12.00
N ASP A 108 -17.82 -7.77 12.76
CA ASP A 108 -17.66 -6.34 12.51
C ASP A 108 -16.76 -6.09 11.30
N VAL A 109 -17.24 -5.24 10.40
CA VAL A 109 -16.47 -4.73 9.26
C VAL A 109 -16.24 -3.24 9.45
N THR A 110 -14.98 -2.87 9.61
CA THR A 110 -14.58 -1.46 9.73
C THR A 110 -14.10 -0.91 8.40
N PHE A 111 -14.33 0.38 8.19
CA PHE A 111 -13.82 1.09 7.02
C PHE A 111 -13.44 2.52 7.38
N VAL A 112 -12.52 3.10 6.61
CA VAL A 112 -12.12 4.51 6.73
C VAL A 112 -12.57 5.24 5.48
N LYS A 113 -13.34 6.32 5.64
CA LYS A 113 -13.63 7.24 4.55
C LYS A 113 -12.46 8.19 4.38
N ASN A 114 -11.59 7.92 3.41
CA ASN A 114 -10.40 8.71 3.17
C ASN A 114 -10.36 9.32 1.76
N ARG A 115 -9.45 10.27 1.58
CA ARG A 115 -9.06 10.78 0.28
C ARG A 115 -7.55 10.67 0.13
N ASN A 116 -7.10 9.95 -0.91
CA ASN A 116 -5.69 9.90 -1.26
C ASN A 116 -5.31 11.17 -2.03
N ILE A 117 -4.27 11.88 -1.55
CA ILE A 117 -3.74 13.08 -2.16
C ILE A 117 -2.27 12.87 -2.49
N ASN A 118 -2.00 12.53 -3.75
CA ASN A 118 -0.65 12.45 -4.25
C ASN A 118 -0.20 13.86 -4.66
N TYR A 119 0.62 14.50 -3.85
CA TYR A 119 1.02 15.90 -4.05
C TYR A 119 2.00 16.10 -5.20
N THR A 120 2.73 15.04 -5.64
CA THR A 120 3.57 15.07 -6.83
C THR A 120 3.79 13.67 -7.39
N ASN A 121 3.88 13.56 -8.72
CA ASN A 121 4.36 12.36 -9.40
C ASN A 121 5.83 12.49 -9.86
N GLN A 122 6.48 13.63 -9.60
CA GLN A 122 7.89 13.80 -9.90
C GLN A 122 8.74 13.04 -8.88
N CYS A 123 9.57 12.12 -9.37
CA CYS A 123 10.37 11.26 -8.54
C CYS A 123 11.72 10.98 -9.21
N TYR A 124 12.82 11.07 -8.46
CA TYR A 124 14.14 10.76 -9.00
C TYR A 124 14.60 9.32 -8.75
N PHE A 125 13.80 8.51 -8.04
CA PHE A 125 14.08 7.10 -7.81
C PHE A 125 13.74 6.22 -9.02
N LYS A 126 14.50 5.13 -9.17
CA LYS A 126 14.29 4.12 -10.20
C LYS A 126 13.57 2.90 -9.62
N CYS A 127 12.25 2.86 -9.75
CA CYS A 127 11.46 1.68 -9.41
C CYS A 127 10.98 1.02 -10.69
N GLY A 128 11.37 -0.24 -10.92
CA GLY A 128 11.09 -0.96 -12.17
C GLY A 128 9.60 -1.21 -12.43
N PHE A 129 8.76 -1.12 -11.41
CA PHE A 129 7.30 -1.33 -11.48
C PHE A 129 6.48 -0.04 -11.53
N CYS A 130 7.07 1.11 -11.21
CA CYS A 130 6.30 2.33 -10.95
C CYS A 130 5.82 3.01 -12.23
N GLY A 131 4.54 2.86 -12.55
CA GLY A 131 3.89 3.59 -13.64
C GLY A 131 3.49 5.02 -13.30
N PHE A 132 3.56 5.39 -12.03
CA PHE A 132 3.16 6.70 -11.51
C PHE A 132 4.28 7.76 -11.65
N SER A 133 5.52 7.39 -11.34
CA SER A 133 6.65 8.31 -11.26
C SER A 133 7.00 8.97 -12.60
N LYS A 134 7.40 10.23 -12.54
CA LYS A 134 7.94 11.03 -13.64
C LYS A 134 9.31 11.57 -13.26
N GLY A 135 10.28 11.38 -14.13
CA GLY A 135 11.64 11.82 -13.89
C GLY A 135 12.66 11.16 -14.81
N PRO A 136 13.97 11.49 -14.68
CA PRO A 136 15.02 10.99 -15.56
C PRO A 136 15.20 9.46 -15.51
N LYS A 137 14.90 8.85 -14.38
CA LYS A 137 15.04 7.40 -14.16
C LYS A 137 13.70 6.64 -14.22
N SER A 138 12.59 7.36 -14.43
CA SER A 138 11.24 6.79 -14.44
C SER A 138 10.85 6.26 -15.81
N LEU A 139 9.88 5.35 -15.85
CA LEU A 139 9.29 4.84 -17.09
C LEU A 139 8.47 5.90 -17.84
N ASN A 140 8.12 6.99 -17.20
CA ASN A 140 7.35 8.12 -17.74
C ASN A 140 6.05 7.69 -18.43
N LEU A 141 5.38 6.68 -17.89
CA LEU A 141 4.11 6.16 -18.39
C LEU A 141 2.94 7.06 -18.02
N LYS A 142 1.93 7.10 -18.88
CA LYS A 142 0.60 7.72 -18.65
C LYS A 142 0.62 9.26 -18.51
N GLU A 143 0.63 9.82 -17.32
CA GLU A 143 0.33 11.23 -17.03
C GLU A 143 1.52 12.16 -17.26
N LYS A 144 1.24 13.46 -17.38
CA LYS A 144 2.26 14.50 -17.39
C LYS A 144 2.86 14.68 -15.98
N PRO A 145 4.13 15.14 -15.87
CA PRO A 145 4.67 15.57 -14.60
C PRO A 145 3.79 16.66 -13.96
N TYR A 146 3.54 16.53 -12.68
CA TYR A 146 2.86 17.56 -11.89
C TYR A 146 3.49 17.69 -10.50
N ASN A 147 3.28 18.84 -9.92
CA ASN A 147 3.64 19.16 -8.55
C ASN A 147 2.55 20.09 -8.03
N LEU A 148 1.85 19.67 -6.99
CA LEU A 148 0.82 20.49 -6.37
C LEU A 148 1.48 21.51 -5.43
N GLU A 149 1.03 22.75 -5.49
CA GLU A 149 1.40 23.73 -4.48
C GLU A 149 0.81 23.31 -3.12
N PRO A 150 1.49 23.60 -2.00
CA PRO A 150 1.00 23.21 -0.67
C PRO A 150 -0.44 23.66 -0.41
N GLN A 151 -0.82 24.85 -0.86
CA GLN A 151 -2.18 25.38 -0.70
C GLN A 151 -3.24 24.54 -1.42
N GLU A 152 -2.90 23.95 -2.57
CA GLU A 152 -3.80 23.04 -3.28
C GLU A 152 -3.98 21.72 -2.51
N VAL A 153 -2.93 21.20 -1.87
CA VAL A 153 -3.02 20.01 -1.02
C VAL A 153 -3.90 20.29 0.20
N VAL A 154 -3.69 21.44 0.86
CA VAL A 154 -4.53 21.90 1.99
C VAL A 154 -5.99 22.03 1.56
N LYS A 155 -6.25 22.71 0.44
CA LYS A 155 -7.61 22.84 -0.12
C LYS A 155 -8.29 21.50 -0.33
N ARG A 156 -7.59 20.53 -0.95
CA ARG A 156 -8.12 19.17 -1.16
C ARG A 156 -8.39 18.43 0.16
N SER A 157 -7.60 18.71 1.19
CA SER A 157 -7.82 18.14 2.52
C SER A 157 -9.08 18.72 3.17
N VAL A 158 -9.29 20.03 3.06
CA VAL A 158 -10.51 20.72 3.52
C VAL A 158 -11.74 20.20 2.76
N GLU A 159 -11.66 20.09 1.43
CA GLU A 159 -12.74 19.52 0.61
C GLU A 159 -13.07 18.09 1.06
N ALA A 160 -12.05 17.24 1.28
CA ALA A 160 -12.27 15.88 1.74
C ALA A 160 -12.99 15.83 3.10
N PHE A 161 -12.59 16.68 4.05
CA PHE A 161 -13.23 16.78 5.36
C PHE A 161 -14.69 17.22 5.24
N ASN A 162 -14.96 18.24 4.43
CA ASN A 162 -16.31 18.72 4.19
C ASN A 162 -17.21 17.67 3.49
N ASP A 163 -16.62 16.81 2.66
CA ASP A 163 -17.27 15.64 2.06
C ASP A 163 -17.43 14.47 3.05
N GLY A 164 -17.04 14.66 4.31
CA GLY A 164 -17.17 13.70 5.41
C GLY A 164 -16.07 12.65 5.46
N ALA A 165 -14.90 12.90 4.85
CA ALA A 165 -13.74 12.05 5.08
C ALA A 165 -13.19 12.27 6.50
N SER A 166 -12.87 11.17 7.18
CA SER A 166 -12.18 11.20 8.48
C SER A 166 -10.67 11.23 8.34
N GLU A 167 -10.14 10.92 7.16
CA GLU A 167 -8.71 10.76 6.91
C GLU A 167 -8.32 11.29 5.52
N VAL A 168 -7.10 11.83 5.43
CA VAL A 168 -6.39 12.00 4.17
C VAL A 168 -5.13 11.15 4.16
N CYS A 169 -4.88 10.48 3.03
CA CYS A 169 -3.64 9.74 2.80
C CYS A 169 -2.71 10.58 1.94
N LEU A 170 -1.56 10.97 2.49
CA LEU A 170 -0.56 11.83 1.85
C LEU A 170 0.65 11.01 1.42
N GLN A 171 0.88 10.90 0.13
CA GLN A 171 2.03 10.22 -0.47
C GLN A 171 2.42 10.93 -1.76
N GLY A 172 3.67 10.84 -2.15
CA GLY A 172 4.14 11.43 -3.41
C GLY A 172 5.40 10.78 -3.97
N GLY A 173 5.80 11.25 -5.14
CA GLY A 173 7.13 10.99 -5.65
C GLY A 173 8.18 11.69 -4.77
N ILE A 174 9.39 11.11 -4.73
CA ILE A 174 10.49 11.77 -4.03
C ILE A 174 11.05 12.87 -4.92
N HIS A 175 10.54 14.07 -4.70
CA HIS A 175 10.90 15.25 -5.48
C HIS A 175 12.28 15.78 -5.06
N PRO A 176 13.19 16.10 -5.99
CA PRO A 176 14.56 16.47 -5.66
C PRO A 176 14.70 17.78 -4.85
N LYS A 177 13.67 18.61 -4.84
CA LYS A 177 13.65 19.88 -4.07
C LYS A 177 12.92 19.77 -2.73
N TYR A 178 12.29 18.63 -2.43
CA TYR A 178 11.59 18.47 -1.16
C TYR A 178 12.57 18.11 -0.05
N THR A 179 12.43 18.80 1.04
CA THR A 179 13.17 18.54 2.29
C THR A 179 12.20 18.20 3.40
N GLY A 180 12.69 17.75 4.53
CA GLY A 180 11.87 17.48 5.72
C GLY A 180 10.98 18.64 6.14
N LYS A 181 11.41 19.88 5.85
CA LYS A 181 10.60 21.09 6.12
C LYS A 181 9.32 21.14 5.30
N PHE A 182 9.34 20.66 4.04
CA PHE A 182 8.16 20.60 3.20
C PHE A 182 7.05 19.75 3.84
N TYR A 183 7.38 18.54 4.27
CA TYR A 183 6.42 17.62 4.88
C TYR A 183 5.87 18.16 6.21
N LEU A 184 6.76 18.74 7.03
CA LEU A 184 6.41 19.34 8.32
C LEU A 184 5.41 20.51 8.14
N GLU A 185 5.72 21.42 7.24
CA GLU A 185 4.86 22.59 6.98
C GLU A 185 3.51 22.16 6.37
N LEU A 186 3.50 21.14 5.52
CA LEU A 186 2.26 20.62 4.93
C LEU A 186 1.31 20.07 6.02
N VAL A 187 1.84 19.30 6.97
CA VAL A 187 1.06 18.80 8.11
C VAL A 187 0.51 19.96 8.94
N LYS A 188 1.36 20.93 9.31
CA LYS A 188 0.94 22.12 10.08
C LYS A 188 -0.18 22.90 9.41
N GLN A 189 -0.06 23.14 8.09
CA GLN A 189 -1.06 23.89 7.33
C GLN A 189 -2.40 23.13 7.26
N ILE A 190 -2.38 21.82 7.04
CA ILE A 190 -3.61 21.02 7.04
C ILE A 190 -4.27 21.07 8.43
N LYS A 191 -3.49 20.83 9.49
CA LYS A 191 -4.02 20.83 10.87
C LYS A 191 -4.52 22.18 11.34
N LYS A 192 -3.97 23.27 10.80
CA LYS A 192 -4.48 24.62 11.05
C LYS A 192 -5.90 24.81 10.50
N GLU A 193 -6.19 24.29 9.29
CA GLU A 193 -7.48 24.45 8.63
C GLU A 193 -8.50 23.39 9.11
N VAL A 194 -8.05 22.16 9.35
CA VAL A 194 -8.90 21.02 9.76
C VAL A 194 -8.21 20.21 10.88
N PRO A 195 -8.27 20.67 12.13
CA PRO A 195 -7.56 20.04 13.26
C PRO A 195 -7.92 18.57 13.47
N ASP A 196 -9.19 18.21 13.26
CA ASP A 196 -9.73 16.87 13.52
C ASP A 196 -9.46 15.86 12.41
N LEU A 197 -9.00 16.31 11.22
CA LEU A 197 -8.73 15.43 10.10
C LEU A 197 -7.52 14.53 10.40
N HIS A 198 -7.71 13.22 10.34
CA HIS A 198 -6.60 12.28 10.48
C HIS A 198 -5.66 12.35 9.28
N ILE A 199 -4.36 12.51 9.53
CA ILE A 199 -3.33 12.51 8.50
C ILE A 199 -2.57 11.19 8.54
N HIS A 200 -2.80 10.36 7.53
CA HIS A 200 -2.06 9.13 7.21
C HIS A 200 -0.99 9.46 6.14
N GLY A 201 0.20 9.71 6.54
CA GLY A 201 1.32 10.15 5.67
C GLY A 201 2.61 10.03 6.49
N PHE A 202 3.63 10.02 5.96
CA PHE A 202 4.35 9.83 4.76
C PHE A 202 4.99 8.44 4.77
N THR A 203 5.41 7.92 3.62
CA THR A 203 6.07 6.61 3.58
C THR A 203 7.38 6.58 4.37
N PRO A 204 7.87 5.45 4.86
CA PRO A 204 9.19 5.36 5.49
C PRO A 204 10.33 5.93 4.63
N LEU A 205 10.20 5.86 3.30
CA LEU A 205 11.16 6.47 2.39
C LEU A 205 11.13 8.00 2.45
N GLU A 206 9.93 8.60 2.51
CA GLU A 206 9.75 10.06 2.66
C GLU A 206 10.22 10.54 4.03
N ILE A 207 9.98 9.75 5.09
CA ILE A 207 10.49 10.05 6.43
C ILE A 207 12.02 10.01 6.46
N TRP A 208 12.60 8.92 5.93
CA TRP A 208 14.06 8.76 5.88
C TRP A 208 14.72 9.94 5.17
N GLN A 209 14.30 10.24 3.95
CA GLN A 209 14.86 11.32 3.18
C GLN A 209 14.55 12.69 3.79
N GLY A 210 13.34 12.89 4.32
CA GLY A 210 12.98 14.12 5.00
C GLY A 210 13.94 14.44 6.14
N ALA A 211 14.23 13.47 7.00
CA ALA A 211 15.18 13.60 8.10
C ALA A 211 16.60 13.92 7.60
N GLU A 212 17.11 13.17 6.61
CA GLU A 212 18.43 13.40 6.03
C GLU A 212 18.58 14.82 5.45
N THR A 213 17.57 15.32 4.75
CA THR A 213 17.63 16.64 4.07
C THR A 213 17.66 17.83 5.02
N ILE A 214 17.33 17.63 6.29
CA ILE A 214 17.38 18.66 7.33
C ILE A 214 18.33 18.29 8.48
N ASN A 215 19.12 17.24 8.28
CA ASN A 215 20.14 16.76 9.20
C ASN A 215 19.61 16.46 10.61
N LEU A 216 18.48 15.76 10.68
CA LEU A 216 17.88 15.25 11.92
C LEU A 216 17.95 13.72 11.98
N SER A 217 17.90 13.19 13.21
CA SER A 217 17.62 11.77 13.40
C SER A 217 16.19 11.42 12.97
N ILE A 218 15.93 10.15 12.67
CA ILE A 218 14.55 9.68 12.37
C ILE A 218 13.63 9.96 13.56
N GLU A 219 14.12 9.77 14.78
CA GLU A 219 13.37 10.01 16.01
C GLU A 219 12.98 11.48 16.15
N ASP A 220 13.95 12.40 16.12
CA ASP A 220 13.69 13.83 16.23
C ASP A 220 12.73 14.32 15.15
N TYR A 221 12.90 13.81 13.93
CA TYR A 221 12.03 14.21 12.82
C TYR A 221 10.60 13.68 12.98
N LEU A 222 10.41 12.45 13.44
CA LEU A 222 9.09 11.91 13.75
C LEU A 222 8.42 12.61 14.92
N ILE A 223 9.17 13.03 15.95
CA ILE A 223 8.66 13.87 17.03
C ILE A 223 8.10 15.18 16.46
N LEU A 224 8.88 15.89 15.62
CA LEU A 224 8.41 17.13 15.00
C LEU A 224 7.14 16.92 14.15
N LEU A 225 7.06 15.84 13.40
CA LEU A 225 5.88 15.51 12.59
C LEU A 225 4.67 15.16 13.45
N LYS A 226 4.87 14.40 14.55
CA LYS A 226 3.82 14.07 15.54
C LYS A 226 3.27 15.34 16.18
N ASP A 227 4.15 16.23 16.65
CA ASP A 227 3.79 17.50 17.26
C ASP A 227 3.06 18.43 16.28
N ALA A 228 3.40 18.35 15.00
CA ALA A 228 2.68 19.06 13.94
C ALA A 228 1.28 18.48 13.66
N GLY A 229 1.00 17.26 14.13
CA GLY A 229 -0.29 16.57 13.99
C GLY A 229 -0.34 15.41 13.01
N LEU A 230 0.81 14.85 12.62
CA LEU A 230 0.85 13.59 11.88
C LEU A 230 0.31 12.46 12.77
N ASN A 231 -0.60 11.65 12.26
CA ASN A 231 -1.29 10.65 13.07
C ASN A 231 -0.74 9.23 12.85
N THR A 232 -0.55 8.79 11.60
CA THR A 232 -0.11 7.42 11.27
C THR A 232 0.77 7.40 10.04
N LEU A 233 1.60 6.34 9.88
CA LEU A 233 2.45 6.13 8.72
C LEU A 233 1.89 5.03 7.80
N PRO A 234 1.83 5.28 6.47
CA PRO A 234 1.54 4.23 5.49
C PRO A 234 2.72 3.26 5.34
N GLY A 235 2.40 1.97 5.23
CA GLY A 235 3.39 0.91 5.02
C GLY A 235 3.95 0.79 3.61
N THR A 236 3.64 1.73 2.73
CA THR A 236 4.16 1.79 1.37
C THR A 236 5.69 1.98 1.35
N ALA A 237 6.30 1.82 0.20
CA ALA A 237 7.75 1.67 0.03
C ALA A 237 8.33 0.36 0.61
N ALA A 238 7.53 -0.48 1.29
CA ALA A 238 7.91 -1.84 1.65
C ALA A 238 8.14 -2.70 0.40
N GLU A 239 7.24 -2.67 -0.54
CA GLU A 239 7.18 -3.52 -1.73
C GLU A 239 7.38 -5.00 -1.34
N ILE A 240 8.60 -5.48 -1.39
CA ILE A 240 9.08 -6.71 -0.75
C ILE A 240 10.24 -6.35 0.19
N LEU A 241 10.15 -6.76 1.45
CA LEU A 241 11.17 -6.53 2.47
C LEU A 241 12.24 -7.65 2.44
N ASP A 242 12.79 -7.85 1.25
CA ASP A 242 13.92 -8.72 0.96
C ASP A 242 14.90 -8.00 0.04
N ASN A 243 16.10 -7.71 0.53
CA ASN A 243 17.10 -6.94 -0.22
C ASN A 243 17.61 -7.65 -1.48
N ARG A 244 17.48 -8.99 -1.59
CA ARG A 244 17.76 -9.71 -2.84
C ARG A 244 16.87 -9.24 -3.97
N ILE A 245 15.59 -9.04 -3.66
CA ILE A 245 14.57 -8.59 -4.63
C ILE A 245 14.64 -7.08 -4.81
N ARG A 246 14.79 -6.31 -3.70
CA ARG A 246 14.81 -4.85 -3.73
C ARG A 246 15.88 -4.27 -4.64
N LYS A 247 17.07 -4.87 -4.68
CA LYS A 247 18.18 -4.41 -5.54
C LYS A 247 17.85 -4.41 -7.05
N TYR A 248 16.88 -5.23 -7.48
CA TYR A 248 16.39 -5.25 -8.86
C TYR A 248 15.13 -4.41 -9.04
N LEU A 249 14.22 -4.50 -8.07
CA LEU A 249 12.90 -3.89 -8.16
C LEU A 249 12.94 -2.38 -7.90
N CYS A 250 13.68 -1.96 -6.88
CA CYS A 250 13.77 -0.58 -6.42
C CYS A 250 15.17 -0.27 -5.80
N PRO A 251 16.23 -0.32 -6.61
CA PRO A 251 17.63 -0.29 -6.15
C PRO A 251 18.02 0.99 -5.40
N ASP A 252 17.31 2.08 -5.68
CA ASP A 252 17.61 3.40 -5.11
C ASP A 252 16.83 3.67 -3.79
N LYS A 253 15.87 2.78 -3.42
CA LYS A 253 15.08 2.96 -2.20
C LYS A 253 15.84 2.50 -0.95
N ILE A 254 15.34 2.91 0.20
CA ILE A 254 15.80 2.42 1.50
C ILE A 254 15.77 0.89 1.57
N THR A 255 16.69 0.31 2.34
CA THR A 255 16.76 -1.13 2.57
C THR A 255 15.59 -1.62 3.42
N SER A 256 15.43 -2.94 3.52
CA SER A 256 14.44 -3.56 4.40
C SER A 256 14.66 -3.19 5.87
N GLU A 257 15.92 -3.12 6.29
CA GLU A 257 16.32 -2.75 7.66
C GLU A 257 16.01 -1.27 7.94
N GLN A 258 16.30 -0.39 6.99
CA GLN A 258 15.98 1.05 7.12
C GLN A 258 14.46 1.28 7.20
N TRP A 259 13.69 0.55 6.37
CA TRP A 259 12.24 0.59 6.44
C TRP A 259 11.73 0.13 7.81
N GLY A 260 12.25 -1.01 8.30
CA GLY A 260 11.90 -1.55 9.61
C GLY A 260 12.26 -0.58 10.74
N TYR A 261 13.45 0.03 10.68
CA TYR A 261 13.89 1.01 11.66
C TYR A 261 12.95 2.21 11.77
N VAL A 262 12.52 2.79 10.65
CA VAL A 262 11.55 3.90 10.66
C VAL A 262 10.26 3.47 11.35
N MET A 263 9.75 2.26 11.06
CA MET A 263 8.53 1.76 11.68
C MET A 263 8.69 1.50 13.19
N GLU A 264 9.81 0.93 13.62
CA GLU A 264 10.08 0.70 15.04
C GLU A 264 10.19 2.03 15.82
N VAL A 265 10.86 3.04 15.25
CA VAL A 265 10.92 4.37 15.86
C VAL A 265 9.55 5.04 15.90
N ALA A 266 8.76 4.93 14.82
CA ALA A 266 7.39 5.45 14.82
C ALA A 266 6.53 4.82 15.92
N HIS A 267 6.61 3.50 16.08
CA HIS A 267 5.87 2.79 17.12
C HIS A 267 6.34 3.15 18.54
N SER A 268 7.64 3.35 18.77
CA SER A 268 8.15 3.82 20.08
C SER A 268 7.61 5.19 20.46
N LEU A 269 7.26 5.98 19.46
CA LEU A 269 6.60 7.29 19.61
C LEU A 269 5.06 7.20 19.56
N GLU A 270 4.49 5.99 19.65
CA GLU A 270 3.04 5.74 19.56
C GLU A 270 2.39 6.18 18.22
N ILE A 271 3.19 6.37 17.18
CA ILE A 271 2.69 6.59 15.81
C ILE A 271 2.41 5.21 15.19
N LYS A 272 1.16 4.84 15.04
CA LYS A 272 0.76 3.58 14.41
C LYS A 272 1.08 3.58 12.92
N SER A 273 1.23 2.40 12.35
CA SER A 273 1.53 2.24 10.92
C SER A 273 0.73 1.11 10.30
N THR A 274 0.75 1.07 8.97
CA THR A 274 0.29 -0.07 8.19
C THR A 274 1.47 -0.83 7.60
N ALA A 275 1.23 -2.02 7.04
CA ALA A 275 2.21 -2.78 6.27
C ALA A 275 1.59 -3.16 4.93
N THR A 276 2.40 -3.11 3.86
CA THR A 276 1.98 -3.47 2.50
C THR A 276 2.96 -4.45 1.89
N ILE A 277 2.45 -5.32 1.05
CA ILE A 277 3.24 -6.19 0.19
C ILE A 277 2.84 -5.98 -1.27
N MET A 278 3.82 -5.89 -2.16
CA MET A 278 3.64 -5.96 -3.60
C MET A 278 4.27 -7.26 -4.10
N PHE A 279 3.47 -8.14 -4.67
CA PHE A 279 3.89 -9.48 -5.09
C PHE A 279 3.50 -9.77 -6.54
N GLY A 280 4.06 -10.84 -7.12
CA GLY A 280 3.74 -11.29 -8.47
C GLY A 280 4.62 -10.66 -9.56
N HIS A 281 5.83 -10.24 -9.24
CA HIS A 281 6.81 -9.67 -10.18
C HIS A 281 8.02 -10.62 -10.34
N ILE A 282 9.14 -10.38 -9.63
CA ILE A 282 10.35 -11.23 -9.62
C ILE A 282 10.58 -11.89 -8.26
N ASP A 283 9.60 -11.79 -7.40
CA ASP A 283 9.55 -12.35 -6.07
C ASP A 283 9.38 -13.88 -6.09
N ASP A 284 9.78 -14.49 -5.00
CA ASP A 284 9.65 -15.91 -4.73
C ASP A 284 9.07 -16.12 -3.32
N ILE A 285 8.75 -17.37 -2.98
CA ILE A 285 8.18 -17.72 -1.68
C ILE A 285 9.11 -17.30 -0.55
N ASP A 286 10.43 -17.49 -0.70
CA ASP A 286 11.41 -17.11 0.30
C ASP A 286 11.36 -15.60 0.59
N SER A 287 11.19 -14.80 -0.45
CA SER A 287 11.06 -13.33 -0.30
C SER A 287 9.76 -12.92 0.40
N TRP A 288 8.68 -13.66 0.21
CA TRP A 288 7.43 -13.43 0.95
C TRP A 288 7.59 -13.82 2.42
N VAL A 289 8.22 -14.95 2.70
CA VAL A 289 8.53 -15.39 4.07
C VAL A 289 9.40 -14.34 4.78
N ASN A 290 10.47 -13.85 4.14
CA ASN A 290 11.34 -12.81 4.69
C ASN A 290 10.58 -11.51 4.96
N HIS A 291 9.66 -11.12 4.06
CA HIS A 291 8.81 -9.95 4.23
C HIS A 291 7.92 -10.07 5.48
N PHE A 292 7.20 -11.16 5.62
CA PHE A 292 6.33 -11.38 6.78
C PHE A 292 7.13 -11.58 8.07
N ASP A 293 8.31 -12.20 8.01
CA ASP A 293 9.17 -12.36 9.17
C ASP A 293 9.64 -11.01 9.72
N LEU A 294 10.04 -10.07 8.85
CA LEU A 294 10.40 -8.72 9.31
C LEU A 294 9.22 -8.00 9.96
N ILE A 295 8.04 -8.02 9.34
CA ILE A 295 6.84 -7.41 9.92
C ILE A 295 6.50 -8.03 11.28
N LYS A 296 6.56 -9.35 11.38
CA LYS A 296 6.33 -10.10 12.62
C LYS A 296 7.32 -9.70 13.73
N ARG A 297 8.60 -9.56 13.37
CA ARG A 297 9.65 -9.11 14.32
C ARG A 297 9.41 -7.69 14.81
N ILE A 298 9.02 -6.77 13.91
CA ILE A 298 8.64 -5.40 14.29
C ILE A 298 7.47 -5.45 15.27
N GLN A 299 6.38 -6.16 14.91
CA GLN A 299 5.19 -6.29 15.75
C GLN A 299 5.53 -6.84 17.16
N LYS A 300 6.45 -7.80 17.27
CA LYS A 300 6.87 -8.35 18.57
C LYS A 300 7.66 -7.37 19.42
N ARG A 301 8.50 -6.53 18.78
CA ARG A 301 9.36 -5.58 19.50
C ARG A 301 8.62 -4.33 19.95
N THR A 302 7.54 -3.99 19.26
CA THR A 302 6.86 -2.69 19.43
C THR A 302 5.43 -2.80 20.00
N LYS A 303 5.11 -3.96 20.59
CA LYS A 303 3.82 -4.20 21.29
C LYS A 303 3.64 -3.31 22.51
#